data_6cfc547b3d81f22def68fbcdc984e474
#
_entry.id   6cfc547b3d81f22def68fbcdc984e474
#
_cell.length_a   1.000
_cell.length_b   1.000
_cell.length_c   1.000
_cell.angle_alpha   90.00
_cell.angle_beta   90.00
_cell.angle_gamma   90.00
#
_symmetry.space_group_name_H-M   'P 1'
#
loop_
_entity.id
_entity.type
_entity.pdbx_description
1 polymer ?
#
loop_
_entity_poly.entity_id
_entity_poly.type
_entity_poly.pdbx_seq_one_letter_code
_entity_poly.pdbx_strand_id
1 'polypeptide(L)'
;MAQKLDANWNVCRSRRRFWHTLIDALHPTTFNLKSQLEKLKKYQGYSLPRFLGRQILNYKIYQVASAIETEIQAYFDRESVQNLVGTLEESADEDEKVKVLVEFEKRLSRGFDIHFQDLILKAKIFSILEHLLCDCSCSIRIRDQVALVIASLVRFNKDVFVGLVLMGPTVGALISMPSCCSIRVLSLLIKFIRIPLVDELEAHKGIPRIISLLSSENVAIQAEAIDCILGIAYYGRREAIEAMLEAGLVEKLVELQGLEKQSNVDENGTANEECSKPDPKMESEEEGYVENCPFEACVARFAVQLESGEMLSKKEKTEFKLEILRRVREASVSEAEIASIVAEVLWGSSP
;
A
#
# COMPACT_ATOMS: atom_id res chain seq x y z
N MET A 1 40.44 -7.17 -2.21
CA MET A 1 40.42 -8.14 -1.08
C MET A 1 40.53 -7.42 0.27
N ALA A 2 41.37 -6.40 0.44
CA ALA A 2 41.48 -5.63 1.68
C ALA A 2 40.20 -4.88 2.08
N GLN A 3 39.47 -4.24 1.16
CA GLN A 3 38.24 -3.51 1.44
C GLN A 3 37.10 -4.43 1.95
N LYS A 4 37.01 -5.68 1.49
CA LYS A 4 36.02 -6.67 2.03
C LYS A 4 36.38 -7.16 3.43
N LEU A 5 37.65 -7.18 3.77
CA LEU A 5 38.13 -7.54 5.13
C LEU A 5 37.87 -6.41 6.12
N ASP A 6 38.03 -5.15 5.71
CA ASP A 6 37.76 -3.98 6.55
C ASP A 6 36.26 -3.79 6.79
N ALA A 7 35.41 -4.02 5.79
CA ALA A 7 33.95 -3.99 5.95
C ALA A 7 33.48 -5.09 6.93
N ASN A 8 33.98 -6.32 6.80
CA ASN A 8 33.67 -7.43 7.73
C ASN A 8 34.19 -7.17 9.15
N TRP A 9 35.35 -6.52 9.29
CA TRP A 9 35.91 -6.18 10.59
C TRP A 9 35.11 -5.08 11.29
N ASN A 10 34.64 -4.09 10.56
CA ASN A 10 33.78 -3.01 11.07
C ASN A 10 32.40 -3.55 11.50
N VAL A 11 31.81 -4.47 10.74
CA VAL A 11 30.56 -5.19 11.11
C VAL A 11 30.75 -6.01 12.38
N CYS A 12 31.86 -6.74 12.53
CA CYS A 12 32.15 -7.51 13.74
C CYS A 12 32.41 -6.61 14.96
N ARG A 13 33.05 -5.46 14.77
CA ARG A 13 33.32 -4.48 15.84
C ARG A 13 32.06 -3.73 16.26
N SER A 14 31.17 -3.43 15.31
CA SER A 14 29.85 -2.87 15.57
C SER A 14 28.98 -3.87 16.33
N ARG A 15 28.89 -5.13 15.90
CA ARG A 15 28.19 -6.21 16.60
C ARG A 15 28.69 -6.41 18.03
N ARG A 16 29.99 -6.37 18.29
CA ARG A 16 30.53 -6.55 19.64
C ARG A 16 30.17 -5.38 20.55
N ARG A 17 30.27 -4.13 20.07
CA ARG A 17 29.79 -2.95 20.80
C ARG A 17 28.28 -3.02 21.08
N PHE A 18 27.54 -3.47 20.09
CA PHE A 18 26.11 -3.74 20.19
C PHE A 18 25.77 -4.62 21.40
N TRP A 19 26.35 -5.81 21.49
CA TRP A 19 26.07 -6.72 22.59
C TRP A 19 26.48 -6.17 23.95
N HIS A 20 27.60 -5.46 24.04
CA HIS A 20 28.00 -4.82 25.29
C HIS A 20 27.02 -3.74 25.74
N THR A 21 26.60 -2.84 24.85
CA THR A 21 25.64 -1.78 25.19
C THR A 21 24.27 -2.34 25.56
N LEU A 22 23.81 -3.36 24.84
CA LEU A 22 22.53 -4.03 25.14
C LEU A 22 22.61 -4.79 26.48
N ILE A 23 23.69 -5.50 26.74
CA ILE A 23 23.89 -6.21 28.01
C ILE A 23 23.94 -5.20 29.17
N ASP A 24 24.66 -4.11 29.03
CA ASP A 24 24.76 -3.07 30.06
C ASP A 24 23.40 -2.41 30.34
N ALA A 25 22.62 -2.12 29.31
CA ALA A 25 21.28 -1.55 29.44
C ALA A 25 20.30 -2.53 30.10
N LEU A 26 20.37 -3.82 29.78
CA LEU A 26 19.49 -4.85 30.32
C LEU A 26 19.92 -5.40 31.68
N HIS A 27 21.15 -5.11 32.13
CA HIS A 27 21.70 -5.68 33.35
C HIS A 27 20.82 -5.40 34.60
N PRO A 28 20.32 -4.16 34.88
CA PRO A 28 19.52 -3.90 36.07
C PRO A 28 18.15 -4.60 36.01
N THR A 29 17.54 -4.69 34.82
CA THR A 29 16.23 -5.34 34.64
C THR A 29 16.32 -6.86 34.70
N THR A 30 17.38 -7.44 34.15
CA THR A 30 17.64 -8.89 34.25
C THR A 30 17.99 -9.33 35.69
N PHE A 31 18.73 -8.51 36.44
CA PHE A 31 19.00 -8.75 37.85
C PHE A 31 17.70 -8.71 38.66
N ASN A 32 16.80 -7.75 38.41
CA ASN A 32 15.50 -7.67 39.06
C ASN A 32 14.65 -8.92 38.73
N LEU A 33 14.62 -9.36 37.47
CA LEU A 33 13.91 -10.57 37.04
C LEU A 33 14.41 -11.81 37.77
N LYS A 34 15.73 -11.99 37.88
CA LYS A 34 16.35 -13.09 38.65
C LYS A 34 15.92 -13.07 40.10
N SER A 35 15.95 -11.92 40.77
CA SER A 35 15.49 -11.75 42.14
C SER A 35 14.00 -12.12 42.31
N GLN A 36 13.13 -11.74 41.38
CA GLN A 36 11.71 -12.08 41.42
C GLN A 36 11.48 -13.60 41.21
N LEU A 37 12.24 -14.23 40.32
CA LEU A 37 12.19 -15.69 40.11
C LEU A 37 12.66 -16.48 41.34
N GLU A 38 13.69 -16.01 42.05
CA GLU A 38 14.14 -16.63 43.31
C GLU A 38 13.09 -16.51 44.42
N LYS A 39 12.39 -15.37 44.49
CA LYS A 39 11.25 -15.19 45.41
C LYS A 39 10.10 -16.14 45.06
N LEU A 40 9.82 -16.35 43.77
CA LEU A 40 8.75 -17.25 43.30
C LEU A 40 9.00 -18.69 43.78
N LYS A 41 10.23 -19.15 43.76
CA LYS A 41 10.60 -20.49 44.27
C LYS A 41 10.25 -20.68 45.74
N LYS A 42 10.27 -19.61 46.58
CA LYS A 42 9.93 -19.67 47.99
C LYS A 42 8.42 -19.74 48.26
N TYR A 43 7.56 -19.43 47.28
CA TYR A 43 6.11 -19.48 47.42
C TYR A 43 5.51 -20.81 46.94
N GLN A 44 6.26 -21.90 46.95
CA GLN A 44 5.74 -23.27 46.67
C GLN A 44 4.89 -23.75 47.85
N GLY A 45 3.62 -24.11 47.62
CA GLY A 45 2.66 -24.65 48.59
C GLY A 45 1.22 -24.25 48.36
N TYR A 46 0.29 -24.96 49.00
CA TYR A 46 -1.15 -24.89 48.72
C TYR A 46 -1.94 -23.93 49.66
N SER A 47 -1.31 -23.04 50.41
CA SER A 47 -2.03 -22.11 51.29
C SER A 47 -2.48 -20.85 50.53
N LEU A 48 -3.67 -20.33 50.85
CA LEU A 48 -4.27 -19.11 50.25
C LEU A 48 -3.32 -17.91 50.20
N PRO A 49 -2.57 -17.56 51.28
CA PRO A 49 -1.61 -16.44 51.23
C PRO A 49 -0.46 -16.70 50.25
N ARG A 50 -0.01 -17.95 50.09
CA ARG A 50 1.03 -18.32 49.12
C ARG A 50 0.51 -18.24 47.69
N PHE A 51 -0.75 -18.61 47.44
CA PHE A 51 -1.39 -18.50 46.15
C PHE A 51 -1.47 -17.02 45.71
N LEU A 52 -1.94 -16.13 46.57
CA LEU A 52 -2.01 -14.68 46.29
C LEU A 52 -0.62 -14.08 46.08
N GLY A 53 0.37 -14.47 46.91
CA GLY A 53 1.74 -14.03 46.73
C GLY A 53 2.35 -14.46 45.41
N ARG A 54 1.99 -15.66 44.92
CA ARG A 54 2.39 -16.19 43.62
C ARG A 54 1.78 -15.43 42.47
N GLN A 55 0.50 -15.04 42.53
CA GLN A 55 -0.17 -14.24 41.51
C GLN A 55 0.44 -12.83 41.41
N ILE A 56 0.67 -12.17 42.51
CA ILE A 56 1.32 -10.85 42.55
C ILE A 56 2.73 -10.93 41.97
N LEU A 57 3.46 -12.00 42.28
CA LEU A 57 4.83 -12.15 41.79
C LEU A 57 4.89 -12.51 40.32
N ASN A 58 3.97 -13.34 39.83
CA ASN A 58 3.82 -13.62 38.41
C ASN A 58 3.52 -12.34 37.62
N TYR A 59 2.62 -11.49 38.13
CA TYR A 59 2.34 -10.20 37.51
C TYR A 59 3.58 -9.30 37.44
N LYS A 60 4.37 -9.21 38.54
CA LYS A 60 5.62 -8.45 38.55
C LYS A 60 6.67 -9.01 37.59
N ILE A 61 6.78 -10.35 37.50
CA ILE A 61 7.68 -11.01 36.53
C ILE A 61 7.27 -10.69 35.11
N TYR A 62 5.95 -10.73 34.82
CA TYR A 62 5.42 -10.37 33.52
C TYR A 62 5.72 -8.92 33.16
N GLN A 63 5.52 -7.97 34.09
CA GLN A 63 5.87 -6.56 33.89
C GLN A 63 7.36 -6.35 33.58
N VAL A 64 8.25 -7.02 34.31
CA VAL A 64 9.69 -6.91 34.09
C VAL A 64 10.07 -7.53 32.75
N ALA A 65 9.50 -8.69 32.39
CA ALA A 65 9.75 -9.34 31.11
C ALA A 65 9.28 -8.45 29.95
N SER A 66 8.09 -7.89 30.05
CA SER A 66 7.55 -6.95 29.05
C SER A 66 8.42 -5.69 28.91
N ALA A 67 8.92 -5.15 30.02
CA ALA A 67 9.84 -4.01 29.97
C ALA A 67 11.16 -4.34 29.26
N ILE A 68 11.71 -5.54 29.50
CA ILE A 68 12.92 -6.02 28.81
C ILE A 68 12.66 -6.15 27.31
N GLU A 69 11.53 -6.76 26.94
CA GLU A 69 11.14 -6.91 25.52
C GLU A 69 11.01 -5.55 24.83
N THR A 70 10.36 -4.60 25.47
CA THR A 70 10.21 -3.23 24.95
C THR A 70 11.57 -2.55 24.78
N GLU A 71 12.49 -2.71 25.72
CA GLU A 71 13.81 -2.09 25.65
C GLU A 71 14.68 -2.71 24.54
N ILE A 72 14.59 -4.04 24.38
CA ILE A 72 15.22 -4.75 23.28
C ILE A 72 14.68 -4.26 21.93
N GLN A 73 13.35 -4.16 21.79
CA GLN A 73 12.73 -3.69 20.57
C GLN A 73 13.12 -2.23 20.26
N ALA A 74 13.10 -1.35 21.25
CA ALA A 74 13.52 0.05 21.08
C ALA A 74 14.99 0.17 20.64
N TYR A 75 15.84 -0.72 21.10
CA TYR A 75 17.23 -0.77 20.67
C TYR A 75 17.34 -1.19 19.19
N PHE A 76 16.66 -2.28 18.80
CA PHE A 76 16.67 -2.74 17.40
C PHE A 76 16.05 -1.71 16.46
N ASP A 77 14.99 -1.02 16.88
CA ASP A 77 14.35 0.03 16.09
C ASP A 77 15.31 1.20 15.85
N ARG A 78 16.06 1.60 16.88
CA ARG A 78 17.06 2.67 16.76
C ARG A 78 18.17 2.30 15.79
N GLU A 79 18.71 1.08 15.90
CA GLU A 79 19.75 0.58 15.00
C GLU A 79 19.23 0.44 13.57
N SER A 80 18.00 -0.07 13.38
CA SER A 80 17.36 -0.20 12.08
C SER A 80 17.18 1.16 11.40
N VAL A 81 16.73 2.18 12.14
CA VAL A 81 16.56 3.54 11.63
C VAL A 81 17.92 4.16 11.26
N GLN A 82 18.95 3.98 12.08
CA GLN A 82 20.29 4.47 11.79
C GLN A 82 20.89 3.79 10.56
N ASN A 83 20.73 2.47 10.45
CA ASN A 83 21.17 1.72 9.29
C ASN A 83 20.44 2.14 8.01
N LEU A 84 19.13 2.36 8.09
CA LEU A 84 18.33 2.86 6.96
C LEU A 84 18.90 4.20 6.47
N VAL A 85 19.05 5.18 7.35
CA VAL A 85 19.54 6.52 6.99
C VAL A 85 20.94 6.42 6.38
N GLY A 86 21.88 5.73 7.05
CA GLY A 86 23.26 5.59 6.56
C GLY A 86 23.33 4.89 5.20
N THR A 87 22.53 3.82 4.99
CA THR A 87 22.51 3.11 3.70
C THR A 87 21.90 3.97 2.58
N LEU A 88 20.82 4.71 2.86
CA LEU A 88 20.18 5.56 1.85
C LEU A 88 21.07 6.74 1.42
N GLU A 89 21.84 7.30 2.35
CA GLU A 89 22.72 8.46 2.09
C GLU A 89 24.08 8.07 1.52
N GLU A 90 24.69 6.98 1.99
CA GLU A 90 26.10 6.67 1.73
C GLU A 90 26.31 5.51 0.74
N SER A 91 25.39 4.54 0.65
CA SER A 91 25.59 3.37 -0.21
C SER A 91 25.35 3.69 -1.68
N ALA A 92 26.22 3.17 -2.53
CA ALA A 92 26.04 3.17 -3.98
C ALA A 92 25.33 1.89 -4.49
N ASP A 93 25.14 0.88 -3.61
CA ASP A 93 24.52 -0.41 -3.94
C ASP A 93 22.99 -0.31 -3.88
N GLU A 94 22.35 -0.50 -5.03
CA GLU A 94 20.90 -0.46 -5.15
C GLU A 94 20.22 -1.61 -4.39
N ASP A 95 20.77 -2.81 -4.42
CA ASP A 95 20.20 -3.98 -3.75
C ASP A 95 20.22 -3.80 -2.22
N GLU A 96 21.27 -3.17 -1.71
CA GLU A 96 21.36 -2.84 -0.29
C GLU A 96 20.31 -1.80 0.11
N LYS A 97 20.12 -0.74 -0.69
CA LYS A 97 19.07 0.28 -0.47
C LYS A 97 17.67 -0.33 -0.49
N VAL A 98 17.35 -1.15 -1.48
CA VAL A 98 16.05 -1.82 -1.56
C VAL A 98 15.84 -2.75 -0.36
N LYS A 99 16.85 -3.48 0.06
CA LYS A 99 16.77 -4.39 1.20
C LYS A 99 16.42 -3.66 2.50
N VAL A 100 17.09 -2.56 2.82
CA VAL A 100 16.80 -1.81 4.05
C VAL A 100 15.43 -1.13 4.00
N LEU A 101 14.98 -0.68 2.83
CA LEU A 101 13.62 -0.16 2.64
C LEU A 101 12.55 -1.23 2.88
N VAL A 102 12.73 -2.45 2.36
CA VAL A 102 11.83 -3.59 2.59
C VAL A 102 11.80 -3.99 4.06
N GLU A 103 12.95 -4.02 4.73
CA GLU A 103 13.03 -4.32 6.17
C GLU A 103 12.30 -3.26 6.99
N PHE A 104 12.44 -1.99 6.63
CA PHE A 104 11.74 -0.88 7.28
C PHE A 104 10.22 -0.95 7.06
N GLU A 105 9.76 -1.24 5.84
CA GLU A 105 8.35 -1.46 5.53
C GLU A 105 7.74 -2.59 6.37
N LYS A 106 8.45 -3.72 6.49
CA LYS A 106 8.05 -4.82 7.37
C LYS A 106 7.94 -4.42 8.84
N ARG A 107 8.80 -3.50 9.30
CA ARG A 107 8.70 -2.98 10.68
C ARG A 107 7.45 -2.11 10.84
N LEU A 108 7.15 -1.23 9.88
CA LEU A 108 5.92 -0.42 9.87
C LEU A 108 4.65 -1.29 9.89
N SER A 109 4.65 -2.40 9.16
CA SER A 109 3.49 -3.31 9.06
C SER A 109 3.16 -4.07 10.34
N ARG A 110 4.06 -4.11 11.34
CA ARG A 110 3.81 -4.74 12.66
C ARG A 110 2.81 -3.97 13.52
N GLY A 111 2.46 -2.76 13.14
CA GLY A 111 1.49 -1.91 13.81
C GLY A 111 2.10 -0.66 14.44
N PHE A 112 1.22 0.19 14.98
CA PHE A 112 1.59 1.47 15.54
C PHE A 112 2.41 1.34 16.82
N ASP A 113 3.48 2.14 16.90
CA ASP A 113 4.37 2.26 18.05
C ASP A 113 4.85 3.72 18.15
N ILE A 114 4.53 4.38 19.25
CA ILE A 114 4.83 5.80 19.45
C ILE A 114 6.35 6.06 19.53
N HIS A 115 7.12 5.16 20.15
CA HIS A 115 8.56 5.32 20.26
C HIS A 115 9.25 5.16 18.91
N PHE A 116 8.77 4.23 18.09
CA PHE A 116 9.24 4.06 16.73
C PHE A 116 8.88 5.27 15.85
N GLN A 117 7.67 5.80 15.99
CA GLN A 117 7.29 7.06 15.32
C GLN A 117 8.22 8.21 15.67
N ASP A 118 8.54 8.40 16.95
CA ASP A 118 9.46 9.44 17.39
C ASP A 118 10.86 9.29 16.77
N LEU A 119 11.34 8.07 16.62
CA LEU A 119 12.61 7.80 15.93
C LEU A 119 12.55 8.18 14.45
N ILE A 120 11.46 7.82 13.75
CA ILE A 120 11.23 8.17 12.34
C ILE A 120 11.24 9.68 12.14
N LEU A 121 10.52 10.41 13.02
CA LEU A 121 10.42 11.87 12.94
C LEU A 121 11.76 12.55 13.26
N LYS A 122 12.49 12.11 14.28
CA LYS A 122 13.81 12.65 14.66
C LYS A 122 14.85 12.42 13.58
N ALA A 123 14.81 11.27 12.91
CA ALA A 123 15.70 10.93 11.81
C ALA A 123 15.27 11.57 10.47
N LYS A 124 14.14 12.29 10.42
CA LYS A 124 13.60 12.93 9.20
C LYS A 124 13.46 11.97 8.02
N ILE A 125 13.09 10.72 8.29
CA ILE A 125 13.02 9.65 7.27
C ILE A 125 12.13 10.05 6.11
N PHE A 126 10.97 10.67 6.38
CA PHE A 126 10.06 11.09 5.31
C PHE A 126 10.75 12.03 4.31
N SER A 127 11.52 13.00 4.77
CA SER A 127 12.23 13.94 3.88
C SER A 127 13.30 13.25 3.03
N ILE A 128 13.99 12.23 3.58
CA ILE A 128 14.96 11.43 2.82
C ILE A 128 14.25 10.62 1.74
N LEU A 129 13.13 9.98 2.08
CA LEU A 129 12.30 9.21 1.14
C LEU A 129 11.74 10.11 0.04
N GLU A 130 11.21 11.27 0.38
CA GLU A 130 10.68 12.24 -0.58
C GLU A 130 11.75 12.72 -1.55
N HIS A 131 12.95 13.01 -1.07
CA HIS A 131 14.08 13.38 -1.92
C HIS A 131 14.42 12.27 -2.92
N LEU A 132 14.53 11.01 -2.45
CA LEU A 132 14.79 9.86 -3.31
C LEU A 132 13.68 9.59 -4.32
N LEU A 133 12.42 9.81 -3.94
CA LEU A 133 11.27 9.66 -4.84
C LEU A 133 11.31 10.67 -5.99
N CYS A 134 11.72 11.91 -5.70
CA CYS A 134 11.79 13.01 -6.67
C CYS A 134 13.06 12.99 -7.52
N ASP A 135 14.10 12.28 -7.09
CA ASP A 135 15.38 12.22 -7.81
C ASP A 135 15.26 11.30 -9.04
N CYS A 136 15.24 11.93 -10.23
CA CYS A 136 15.18 11.22 -11.51
C CYS A 136 16.46 10.42 -11.80
N SER A 137 17.57 10.66 -11.08
CA SER A 137 18.82 9.89 -11.21
C SER A 137 18.76 8.55 -10.48
N CYS A 138 17.88 8.42 -9.48
CA CYS A 138 17.62 7.15 -8.81
C CYS A 138 16.93 6.15 -9.73
N SER A 139 17.29 4.87 -9.60
CA SER A 139 16.63 3.80 -10.35
C SER A 139 15.15 3.70 -10.01
N ILE A 140 14.37 3.29 -11.00
CA ILE A 140 12.92 3.10 -10.84
C ILE A 140 12.61 2.10 -9.71
N ARG A 141 13.46 1.08 -9.53
CA ARG A 141 13.33 0.07 -8.49
C ARG A 141 13.43 0.63 -7.07
N ILE A 142 14.37 1.55 -6.84
CA ILE A 142 14.48 2.26 -5.55
C ILE A 142 13.28 3.17 -5.34
N ARG A 143 12.90 3.95 -6.35
CA ARG A 143 11.78 4.88 -6.28
C ARG A 143 10.45 4.16 -6.02
N ASP A 144 10.23 3.00 -6.63
CA ASP A 144 9.06 2.15 -6.37
C ASP A 144 9.01 1.67 -4.93
N GLN A 145 10.14 1.19 -4.39
CA GLN A 145 10.19 0.75 -3.00
C GLN A 145 10.01 1.92 -2.03
N VAL A 146 10.57 3.09 -2.34
CA VAL A 146 10.34 4.33 -1.57
C VAL A 146 8.86 4.70 -1.56
N ALA A 147 8.17 4.61 -2.70
CA ALA A 147 6.75 4.89 -2.80
C ALA A 147 5.91 3.96 -1.88
N LEU A 148 6.23 2.65 -1.85
CA LEU A 148 5.60 1.68 -0.95
C LEU A 148 5.83 2.01 0.52
N VAL A 149 7.03 2.42 0.87
CA VAL A 149 7.36 2.85 2.25
C VAL A 149 6.58 4.10 2.65
N ILE A 150 6.42 5.08 1.75
CA ILE A 150 5.60 6.29 1.99
C ILE A 150 4.14 5.91 2.25
N ALA A 151 3.55 5.00 1.44
CA ALA A 151 2.19 4.50 1.69
C ALA A 151 2.10 3.78 3.04
N SER A 152 3.10 3.00 3.40
CA SER A 152 3.18 2.30 4.68
C SER A 152 3.32 3.25 5.86
N LEU A 153 4.02 4.39 5.74
CA LEU A 153 4.08 5.46 6.73
C LEU A 153 2.70 6.11 6.95
N VAL A 154 1.98 6.42 5.86
CA VAL A 154 0.61 6.97 5.96
C VAL A 154 -0.32 5.96 6.65
N ARG A 155 -0.21 4.68 6.32
CA ARG A 155 -0.97 3.62 6.99
C ARG A 155 -0.59 3.45 8.46
N PHE A 156 0.70 3.61 8.80
CA PHE A 156 1.23 3.49 10.15
C PHE A 156 0.68 4.59 11.08
N ASN A 157 0.68 5.85 10.63
CA ASN A 157 0.01 6.95 11.32
C ASN A 157 -0.45 8.05 10.35
N LYS A 158 -1.72 7.99 10.00
CA LYS A 158 -2.38 8.94 9.10
C LYS A 158 -2.24 10.39 9.58
N ASP A 159 -2.47 10.65 10.86
CA ASP A 159 -2.54 12.02 11.42
C ASP A 159 -1.20 12.75 11.33
N VAL A 160 -0.10 12.00 11.29
CA VAL A 160 1.25 12.57 11.21
C VAL A 160 1.72 12.72 9.76
N PHE A 161 1.51 11.67 8.92
CA PHE A 161 2.17 11.61 7.62
C PHE A 161 1.33 12.16 6.46
N VAL A 162 0.01 12.29 6.59
CA VAL A 162 -0.85 12.84 5.52
C VAL A 162 -0.46 14.27 5.16
N GLY A 163 -0.23 15.13 6.17
CA GLY A 163 0.19 16.50 5.92
C GLY A 163 1.50 16.59 5.12
N LEU A 164 2.45 15.70 5.38
CA LEU A 164 3.73 15.67 4.66
C LEU A 164 3.55 15.26 3.20
N VAL A 165 2.66 14.29 2.92
CA VAL A 165 2.35 13.87 1.55
C VAL A 165 1.67 14.98 0.74
N LEU A 166 0.72 15.70 1.36
CA LEU A 166 -0.06 16.75 0.67
C LEU A 166 0.74 18.05 0.47
N MET A 167 1.60 18.41 1.42
CA MET A 167 2.36 19.66 1.36
C MET A 167 3.64 19.56 0.52
N GLY A 168 4.10 18.34 0.22
CA GLY A 168 5.35 18.06 -0.49
C GLY A 168 5.14 17.71 -1.97
N PRO A 169 6.24 17.46 -2.69
CA PRO A 169 6.20 17.07 -4.11
C PRO A 169 5.82 15.60 -4.33
N THR A 170 5.51 14.85 -3.27
CA THR A 170 5.27 13.39 -3.29
C THR A 170 4.23 12.98 -4.33
N VAL A 171 3.07 13.65 -4.34
CA VAL A 171 1.96 13.35 -5.27
C VAL A 171 2.37 13.59 -6.71
N GLY A 172 3.02 14.72 -6.98
CA GLY A 172 3.53 15.05 -8.32
C GLY A 172 4.59 14.06 -8.82
N ALA A 173 5.48 13.61 -7.93
CA ALA A 173 6.50 12.61 -8.23
C ALA A 173 5.86 11.26 -8.60
N LEU A 174 4.87 10.78 -7.83
CA LEU A 174 4.15 9.53 -8.10
C LEU A 174 3.45 9.55 -9.47
N ILE A 175 2.77 10.65 -9.81
CA ILE A 175 2.08 10.80 -11.11
C ILE A 175 3.09 10.83 -12.28
N SER A 176 4.30 11.34 -12.03
CA SER A 176 5.34 11.48 -13.05
C SER A 176 6.13 10.20 -13.29
N MET A 177 6.02 9.22 -12.40
CA MET A 177 6.71 7.92 -12.51
C MET A 177 5.95 6.98 -13.44
N PRO A 178 6.59 6.45 -14.50
CA PRO A 178 5.94 5.51 -15.43
C PRO A 178 5.99 4.08 -14.90
N SER A 179 5.51 3.82 -13.68
CA SER A 179 5.53 2.48 -13.09
C SER A 179 4.15 2.05 -12.58
N CYS A 180 3.86 0.76 -12.70
CA CYS A 180 2.67 0.16 -12.14
C CYS A 180 2.63 0.34 -10.60
N CYS A 181 3.80 0.25 -9.95
CA CYS A 181 3.92 0.41 -8.50
C CYS A 181 3.53 1.82 -8.05
N SER A 182 3.99 2.88 -8.74
CA SER A 182 3.67 4.27 -8.39
C SER A 182 2.16 4.54 -8.47
N ILE A 183 1.49 4.01 -9.50
CA ILE A 183 0.04 4.19 -9.67
C ILE A 183 -0.74 3.39 -8.62
N ARG A 184 -0.31 2.16 -8.31
CA ARG A 184 -0.86 1.39 -7.19
C ARG A 184 -0.74 2.13 -5.86
N VAL A 185 0.44 2.71 -5.57
CA VAL A 185 0.65 3.51 -4.37
C VAL A 185 -0.28 4.73 -4.35
N LEU A 186 -0.46 5.40 -5.48
CA LEU A 186 -1.40 6.52 -5.60
C LEU A 186 -2.84 6.08 -5.30
N SER A 187 -3.29 4.94 -5.85
CA SER A 187 -4.60 4.35 -5.52
C SER A 187 -4.76 4.06 -4.03
N LEU A 188 -3.72 3.50 -3.38
CA LEU A 188 -3.72 3.28 -1.93
C LEU A 188 -3.81 4.59 -1.14
N LEU A 189 -3.04 5.60 -1.53
CA LEU A 189 -3.08 6.91 -0.88
C LEU A 189 -4.45 7.59 -1.04
N ILE A 190 -5.11 7.47 -2.20
CA ILE A 190 -6.49 7.95 -2.40
C ILE A 190 -7.43 7.28 -1.38
N LYS A 191 -7.32 5.97 -1.17
CA LYS A 191 -8.14 5.23 -0.20
C LYS A 191 -7.86 5.63 1.25
N PHE A 192 -6.61 5.98 1.59
CA PHE A 192 -6.22 6.37 2.95
C PHE A 192 -6.49 7.84 3.25
N ILE A 193 -6.14 8.74 2.34
CA ILE A 193 -6.23 10.20 2.53
C ILE A 193 -7.61 10.72 2.12
N ARG A 194 -8.20 10.10 1.08
CA ARG A 194 -9.55 10.40 0.57
C ARG A 194 -9.61 11.77 -0.09
N ILE A 195 -10.63 12.58 0.28
CA ILE A 195 -10.97 13.88 -0.31
C ILE A 195 -9.76 14.83 -0.42
N PRO A 196 -8.94 15.05 0.62
CA PRO A 196 -7.82 15.98 0.49
C PRO A 196 -6.82 15.63 -0.60
N LEU A 197 -6.61 14.33 -0.87
CA LEU A 197 -5.71 13.93 -1.95
C LEU A 197 -6.35 14.12 -3.33
N VAL A 198 -7.65 13.90 -3.45
CA VAL A 198 -8.37 14.12 -4.72
C VAL A 198 -8.40 15.60 -5.06
N ASP A 199 -8.65 16.48 -4.07
CA ASP A 199 -8.57 17.93 -4.24
C ASP A 199 -7.17 18.36 -4.69
N GLU A 200 -6.10 17.74 -4.14
CA GLU A 200 -4.71 18.01 -4.54
C GLU A 200 -4.41 17.51 -5.96
N LEU A 201 -4.94 16.34 -6.35
CA LEU A 201 -4.82 15.80 -7.72
C LEU A 201 -5.51 16.70 -8.75
N GLU A 202 -6.67 17.25 -8.41
CA GLU A 202 -7.40 18.19 -9.27
C GLU A 202 -6.60 19.49 -9.42
N ALA A 203 -6.19 20.11 -8.32
CA ALA A 203 -5.44 21.37 -8.30
C ALA A 203 -4.14 21.31 -9.15
N HIS A 204 -3.45 20.16 -9.15
CA HIS A 204 -2.21 19.94 -9.90
C HIS A 204 -2.41 19.32 -11.29
N LYS A 205 -3.65 19.24 -11.79
CA LYS A 205 -3.99 18.62 -13.08
C LYS A 205 -3.47 17.17 -13.20
N GLY A 206 -3.46 16.46 -12.08
CA GLY A 206 -3.06 15.05 -12.02
C GLY A 206 -4.09 14.12 -12.64
N ILE A 207 -5.38 14.48 -12.58
CA ILE A 207 -6.49 13.66 -13.09
C ILE A 207 -6.35 13.38 -14.60
N PRO A 208 -6.15 14.37 -15.50
CA PRO A 208 -5.93 14.08 -16.91
C PRO A 208 -4.72 13.20 -17.19
N ARG A 209 -3.67 13.31 -16.36
CA ARG A 209 -2.47 12.45 -16.48
C ARG A 209 -2.79 11.00 -16.12
N ILE A 210 -3.55 10.75 -15.06
CA ILE A 210 -3.99 9.40 -14.69
C ILE A 210 -4.85 8.80 -15.81
N ILE A 211 -5.77 9.59 -16.37
CA ILE A 211 -6.63 9.14 -17.48
C ILE A 211 -5.79 8.83 -18.74
N SER A 212 -4.70 9.55 -18.99
CA SER A 212 -3.81 9.23 -20.12
C SER A 212 -3.14 7.87 -20.01
N LEU A 213 -2.97 7.34 -18.78
CA LEU A 213 -2.39 6.00 -18.54
C LEU A 213 -3.31 4.87 -19.01
N LEU A 214 -4.61 5.12 -19.23
CA LEU A 214 -5.51 4.15 -19.82
C LEU A 214 -5.14 3.79 -21.28
N SER A 215 -4.37 4.65 -21.94
CA SER A 215 -3.82 4.39 -23.28
C SER A 215 -2.42 3.78 -23.26
N SER A 216 -1.94 3.29 -22.10
CA SER A 216 -0.65 2.61 -21.97
C SER A 216 -0.70 1.24 -22.67
N GLU A 217 0.41 0.78 -23.24
CA GLU A 217 0.55 -0.59 -23.75
C GLU A 217 0.60 -1.64 -22.63
N ASN A 218 0.83 -1.21 -21.40
CA ASN A 218 0.94 -2.10 -20.25
C ASN A 218 -0.41 -2.24 -19.54
N VAL A 219 -1.04 -3.40 -19.67
CA VAL A 219 -2.33 -3.75 -19.06
C VAL A 219 -2.34 -3.56 -17.53
N ALA A 220 -1.22 -3.83 -16.84
CA ALA A 220 -1.12 -3.65 -15.40
C ALA A 220 -1.19 -2.15 -15.02
N ILE A 221 -0.60 -1.26 -15.82
CA ILE A 221 -0.71 0.20 -15.62
C ILE A 221 -2.14 0.67 -15.86
N GLN A 222 -2.80 0.16 -16.90
CA GLN A 222 -4.21 0.48 -17.20
C GLN A 222 -5.12 0.07 -16.04
N ALA A 223 -4.96 -1.16 -15.52
CA ALA A 223 -5.74 -1.68 -14.40
C ALA A 223 -5.58 -0.83 -13.12
N GLU A 224 -4.34 -0.49 -12.75
CA GLU A 224 -4.07 0.37 -11.59
C GLU A 224 -4.59 1.81 -11.81
N ALA A 225 -4.57 2.30 -13.05
CA ALA A 225 -5.15 3.60 -13.38
C ALA A 225 -6.68 3.60 -13.21
N ILE A 226 -7.36 2.52 -13.61
CA ILE A 226 -8.80 2.34 -13.33
C ILE A 226 -9.07 2.37 -11.83
N ASP A 227 -8.28 1.70 -11.02
CA ASP A 227 -8.45 1.72 -9.56
C ASP A 227 -8.29 3.13 -8.96
N CYS A 228 -7.35 3.93 -9.48
CA CYS A 228 -7.24 5.35 -9.12
C CYS A 228 -8.50 6.12 -9.53
N ILE A 229 -8.98 5.93 -10.77
CA ILE A 229 -10.16 6.59 -11.32
C ILE A 229 -11.40 6.26 -10.49
N LEU A 230 -11.61 5.00 -10.13
CA LEU A 230 -12.71 4.57 -9.27
C LEU A 230 -12.63 5.22 -7.87
N GLY A 231 -11.43 5.34 -7.30
CA GLY A 231 -11.21 6.05 -6.05
C GLY A 231 -11.53 7.54 -6.16
N ILE A 232 -11.12 8.20 -7.25
CA ILE A 232 -11.43 9.61 -7.52
C ILE A 232 -12.95 9.79 -7.72
N ALA A 233 -13.62 8.88 -8.43
CA ALA A 233 -15.07 8.91 -8.61
C ALA A 233 -15.83 8.85 -7.27
N TYR A 234 -15.33 8.08 -6.31
CA TYR A 234 -15.96 7.92 -5.01
C TYR A 234 -15.72 9.12 -4.06
N TYR A 235 -14.51 9.67 -4.03
CA TYR A 235 -14.12 10.73 -3.09
C TYR A 235 -14.10 12.14 -3.72
N GLY A 236 -14.25 12.23 -5.04
CA GLY A 236 -14.14 13.50 -5.78
C GLY A 236 -15.33 14.40 -5.62
N ARG A 237 -15.05 15.69 -5.62
CA ARG A 237 -16.05 16.74 -5.74
C ARG A 237 -16.46 16.92 -7.20
N ARG A 238 -17.42 17.81 -7.43
CA ARG A 238 -17.93 18.15 -8.77
C ARG A 238 -16.81 18.47 -9.76
N GLU A 239 -15.87 19.30 -9.35
CA GLU A 239 -14.75 19.76 -10.19
C GLU A 239 -13.86 18.59 -10.64
N ALA A 240 -13.58 17.64 -9.75
CA ALA A 240 -12.79 16.44 -10.07
C ALA A 240 -13.52 15.55 -11.09
N ILE A 241 -14.84 15.38 -10.97
CA ILE A 241 -15.63 14.58 -11.90
C ILE A 241 -15.74 15.29 -13.26
N GLU A 242 -15.94 16.61 -13.27
CA GLU A 242 -15.93 17.41 -14.50
C GLU A 242 -14.58 17.28 -15.22
N ALA A 243 -13.46 17.42 -14.51
CA ALA A 243 -12.12 17.23 -15.06
C ALA A 243 -11.91 15.81 -15.64
N MET A 244 -12.47 14.77 -15.02
CA MET A 244 -12.41 13.40 -15.55
C MET A 244 -13.19 13.29 -16.87
N LEU A 245 -14.40 13.82 -16.92
CA LEU A 245 -15.22 13.81 -18.12
C LEU A 245 -14.60 14.64 -19.25
N GLU A 246 -14.11 15.84 -18.95
CA GLU A 246 -13.44 16.70 -19.93
C GLU A 246 -12.17 16.06 -20.50
N ALA A 247 -11.45 15.25 -19.72
CA ALA A 247 -10.29 14.51 -20.19
C ALA A 247 -10.64 13.28 -21.07
N GLY A 248 -11.91 13.05 -21.40
CA GLY A 248 -12.34 11.96 -22.27
C GLY A 248 -12.31 10.59 -21.59
N LEU A 249 -12.63 10.55 -20.30
CA LEU A 249 -12.60 9.29 -19.55
C LEU A 249 -13.56 8.24 -20.11
N VAL A 250 -14.83 8.64 -20.38
CA VAL A 250 -15.87 7.70 -20.80
C VAL A 250 -15.51 7.05 -22.12
N GLU A 251 -15.00 7.81 -23.07
CA GLU A 251 -14.56 7.37 -24.38
C GLU A 251 -13.46 6.31 -24.27
N LYS A 252 -12.48 6.54 -23.37
CA LYS A 252 -11.38 5.58 -23.13
C LYS A 252 -11.85 4.30 -22.43
N LEU A 253 -12.78 4.41 -21.47
CA LEU A 253 -13.33 3.23 -20.80
C LEU A 253 -14.16 2.36 -21.77
N VAL A 254 -14.92 2.99 -22.70
CA VAL A 254 -15.65 2.28 -23.77
C VAL A 254 -14.67 1.54 -24.68
N GLU A 255 -13.60 2.21 -25.10
CA GLU A 255 -12.56 1.60 -25.94
C GLU A 255 -11.93 0.37 -25.27
N LEU A 256 -11.51 0.49 -24.00
CA LEU A 256 -10.91 -0.61 -23.24
C LEU A 256 -11.87 -1.80 -23.07
N GLN A 257 -13.15 -1.53 -22.77
CA GLN A 257 -14.17 -2.56 -22.61
C GLN A 257 -14.46 -3.27 -23.95
N GLY A 258 -14.37 -2.56 -25.06
CA GLY A 258 -14.51 -3.13 -26.41
C GLY A 258 -13.37 -4.04 -26.81
N LEU A 259 -12.12 -3.65 -26.50
CA LEU A 259 -10.92 -4.45 -26.79
C LEU A 259 -10.92 -5.77 -26.03
N GLU A 260 -11.33 -5.76 -24.75
CA GLU A 260 -11.38 -6.99 -23.93
C GLU A 260 -12.43 -7.98 -24.45
N LYS A 261 -13.60 -7.49 -24.87
CA LYS A 261 -14.64 -8.34 -25.50
C LYS A 261 -14.15 -9.00 -26.79
N GLN A 262 -13.33 -8.32 -27.60
CA GLN A 262 -12.76 -8.88 -28.82
C GLN A 262 -11.71 -9.97 -28.52
N SER A 263 -10.83 -9.76 -27.54
CA SER A 263 -9.82 -10.76 -27.13
C SER A 263 -10.46 -12.07 -26.66
N ASN A 264 -11.55 -11.99 -25.89
CA ASN A 264 -12.28 -13.14 -25.37
C ASN A 264 -13.05 -13.92 -26.45
N VAL A 265 -13.41 -13.27 -27.56
CA VAL A 265 -14.07 -13.93 -28.70
C VAL A 265 -13.06 -14.72 -29.53
N ASP A 266 -11.85 -14.22 -29.71
CA ASP A 266 -10.80 -14.87 -30.50
C ASP A 266 -10.25 -16.13 -29.80
N GLU A 267 -10.18 -16.16 -28.48
CA GLU A 267 -9.75 -17.35 -27.71
C GLU A 267 -10.81 -18.46 -27.68
N ASN A 268 -12.09 -18.13 -27.69
CA ASN A 268 -13.19 -19.13 -27.75
C ASN A 268 -13.48 -19.65 -29.15
N GLY A 269 -12.92 -19.04 -30.19
CA GLY A 269 -13.12 -19.46 -31.61
C GLY A 269 -12.34 -20.70 -32.04
N THR A 270 -11.40 -21.20 -31.26
CA THR A 270 -10.53 -22.33 -31.63
C THR A 270 -10.70 -23.62 -30.81
N ALA A 271 -11.70 -23.68 -29.91
CA ALA A 271 -11.95 -24.86 -29.06
C ALA A 271 -13.30 -25.51 -29.36
N ASN A 272 -13.45 -26.08 -30.57
CA ASN A 272 -14.45 -27.12 -30.86
C ASN A 272 -13.75 -28.26 -31.57
N GLU A 273 -13.18 -29.20 -30.80
CA GLU A 273 -13.11 -30.62 -31.18
C GLU A 273 -12.71 -31.48 -29.97
N GLU A 274 -13.65 -32.36 -29.61
CA GLU A 274 -13.50 -33.61 -28.88
C GLU A 274 -12.62 -33.68 -27.62
N CYS A 275 -13.23 -33.76 -26.45
CA CYS A 275 -12.66 -34.63 -25.43
C CYS A 275 -13.73 -35.34 -24.59
N SER A 276 -13.54 -36.64 -24.58
CA SER A 276 -14.22 -37.69 -23.85
C SER A 276 -14.19 -37.47 -22.34
N LYS A 277 -15.25 -37.88 -21.65
CA LYS A 277 -15.38 -37.90 -20.18
C LYS A 277 -14.25 -38.71 -19.53
N PRO A 278 -13.73 -38.27 -18.40
CA PRO A 278 -13.24 -39.16 -17.34
C PRO A 278 -14.01 -39.03 -16.03
N ASP A 279 -13.99 -40.16 -15.30
CA ASP A 279 -14.67 -40.49 -14.06
C ASP A 279 -14.32 -39.57 -12.85
N PRO A 280 -15.18 -39.53 -11.82
CA PRO A 280 -15.02 -38.64 -10.67
C PRO A 280 -14.21 -39.33 -9.56
N LYS A 281 -13.06 -38.78 -9.20
CA LYS A 281 -12.44 -38.92 -7.85
C LYS A 281 -11.15 -38.11 -7.77
N MET A 282 -11.19 -36.99 -7.12
CA MET A 282 -10.26 -36.55 -6.06
C MET A 282 -10.53 -35.08 -5.76
N GLU A 283 -10.98 -34.85 -4.51
CA GLU A 283 -11.07 -33.54 -3.91
C GLU A 283 -9.66 -32.96 -3.77
N SER A 284 -9.36 -31.91 -4.51
CA SER A 284 -8.27 -30.99 -4.25
C SER A 284 -8.85 -29.58 -4.35
N GLU A 285 -8.62 -28.80 -3.29
CA GLU A 285 -9.01 -27.40 -3.17
C GLU A 285 -8.48 -26.62 -4.39
N GLU A 286 -9.33 -26.43 -5.38
CA GLU A 286 -9.10 -25.49 -6.47
C GLU A 286 -9.41 -24.09 -5.94
N GLU A 287 -8.37 -23.34 -5.60
CA GLU A 287 -8.43 -21.88 -5.67
C GLU A 287 -8.82 -21.53 -7.10
N GLY A 288 -10.10 -21.17 -7.30
CA GLY A 288 -10.62 -20.78 -8.59
C GLY A 288 -9.80 -19.63 -9.16
N TYR A 289 -9.07 -19.90 -10.25
CA TYR A 289 -8.61 -18.87 -11.18
C TYR A 289 -9.88 -18.21 -11.76
N VAL A 290 -10.36 -17.16 -11.09
CA VAL A 290 -11.22 -16.18 -11.71
C VAL A 290 -10.31 -15.46 -12.71
N GLU A 291 -10.51 -15.68 -14.00
CA GLU A 291 -9.95 -14.85 -15.06
C GLU A 291 -10.32 -13.41 -14.72
N ASN A 292 -9.36 -12.67 -14.19
CA ASN A 292 -9.53 -11.29 -13.81
C ASN A 292 -9.54 -10.45 -15.09
N CYS A 293 -10.72 -10.25 -15.68
CA CYS A 293 -10.94 -9.30 -16.77
C CYS A 293 -10.97 -7.87 -16.17
N PRO A 294 -9.85 -7.16 -16.13
CA PRO A 294 -9.73 -5.90 -15.39
C PRO A 294 -10.62 -4.78 -15.97
N PHE A 295 -10.99 -4.88 -17.23
CA PHE A 295 -11.76 -3.87 -17.97
C PHE A 295 -13.24 -4.24 -18.15
N GLU A 296 -13.66 -5.41 -17.65
CA GLU A 296 -15.05 -5.81 -17.70
C GLU A 296 -15.94 -4.78 -16.97
N ALA A 297 -17.00 -4.36 -17.66
CA ALA A 297 -17.97 -3.39 -17.16
C ALA A 297 -17.34 -2.12 -16.54
N CYS A 298 -16.15 -1.69 -16.98
CA CYS A 298 -15.43 -0.58 -16.36
C CYS A 298 -16.21 0.75 -16.40
N VAL A 299 -17.06 0.98 -17.42
CA VAL A 299 -17.97 2.15 -17.49
C VAL A 299 -19.04 2.05 -16.39
N ALA A 300 -19.64 0.87 -16.20
CA ALA A 300 -20.64 0.66 -15.17
C ALA A 300 -20.02 0.76 -13.76
N ARG A 301 -18.82 0.17 -13.55
CA ARG A 301 -18.07 0.31 -12.29
C ARG A 301 -17.81 1.77 -11.95
N PHE A 302 -17.42 2.60 -12.93
CA PHE A 302 -17.23 4.04 -12.75
C PHE A 302 -18.54 4.72 -12.34
N ALA A 303 -19.65 4.46 -13.04
CA ALA A 303 -20.95 5.02 -12.73
C ALA A 303 -21.44 4.65 -11.33
N VAL A 304 -21.25 3.37 -10.90
CA VAL A 304 -21.58 2.88 -9.57
C VAL A 304 -20.76 3.57 -8.47
N GLN A 305 -19.45 3.75 -8.69
CA GLN A 305 -18.60 4.45 -7.72
C GLN A 305 -19.00 5.91 -7.57
N LEU A 306 -19.33 6.60 -8.66
CA LEU A 306 -19.85 7.97 -8.64
C LEU A 306 -21.19 8.03 -7.89
N GLU A 307 -22.11 7.09 -8.14
CA GLU A 307 -23.40 7.04 -7.46
C GLU A 307 -23.27 6.75 -5.95
N SER A 308 -22.33 5.88 -5.59
CA SER A 308 -22.02 5.52 -4.18
C SER A 308 -21.20 6.59 -3.47
N GLY A 309 -20.51 7.46 -4.20
CA GLY A 309 -19.59 8.46 -3.68
C GLY A 309 -20.19 9.40 -2.64
N GLU A 310 -19.35 9.93 -1.76
CA GLU A 310 -19.77 10.68 -0.57
C GLU A 310 -19.97 12.18 -0.85
N MET A 311 -19.32 12.75 -1.88
CA MET A 311 -19.17 14.20 -2.04
C MET A 311 -20.19 14.87 -2.94
N LEU A 312 -20.90 14.10 -3.76
CA LEU A 312 -21.88 14.63 -4.70
C LEU A 312 -23.30 14.59 -4.14
N SER A 313 -24.07 15.62 -4.40
CA SER A 313 -25.53 15.62 -4.15
C SER A 313 -26.26 14.66 -5.09
N LYS A 314 -27.47 14.22 -4.71
CA LYS A 314 -28.29 13.37 -5.57
C LYS A 314 -28.54 13.98 -6.97
N LYS A 315 -28.69 15.31 -7.05
CA LYS A 315 -28.89 16.01 -8.31
C LYS A 315 -27.66 15.90 -9.20
N GLU A 316 -26.48 16.19 -8.67
CA GLU A 316 -25.22 16.07 -9.40
C GLU A 316 -24.94 14.64 -9.86
N LYS A 317 -25.18 13.63 -9.00
CA LYS A 317 -25.07 12.22 -9.38
C LYS A 317 -25.95 11.89 -10.59
N THR A 318 -27.21 12.38 -10.60
CA THR A 318 -28.12 12.16 -11.72
C THR A 318 -27.63 12.89 -12.98
N GLU A 319 -27.16 14.14 -12.85
CA GLU A 319 -26.61 14.90 -13.96
C GLU A 319 -25.40 14.20 -14.60
N PHE A 320 -24.45 13.75 -13.78
CA PHE A 320 -23.27 13.03 -14.26
C PHE A 320 -23.61 11.67 -14.86
N LYS A 321 -24.57 10.93 -14.28
CA LYS A 321 -25.03 9.66 -14.86
C LYS A 321 -25.64 9.85 -16.26
N LEU A 322 -26.43 10.88 -16.45
CA LEU A 322 -26.97 11.23 -17.77
C LEU A 322 -25.87 11.64 -18.76
N GLU A 323 -24.88 12.39 -18.30
CA GLU A 323 -23.74 12.79 -19.12
C GLU A 323 -22.89 11.57 -19.53
N ILE A 324 -22.64 10.62 -18.62
CA ILE A 324 -21.97 9.35 -18.94
C ILE A 324 -22.74 8.60 -20.02
N LEU A 325 -24.06 8.45 -19.88
CA LEU A 325 -24.90 7.75 -20.85
C LEU A 325 -24.90 8.45 -22.23
N ARG A 326 -24.86 9.79 -22.24
CA ARG A 326 -24.73 10.59 -23.50
C ARG A 326 -23.41 10.26 -24.18
N ARG A 327 -22.28 10.32 -23.45
CA ARG A 327 -20.94 10.06 -23.99
C ARG A 327 -20.76 8.62 -24.46
N VAL A 328 -21.34 7.64 -23.75
CA VAL A 328 -21.34 6.24 -24.20
C VAL A 328 -21.98 6.11 -25.58
N ARG A 329 -23.14 6.79 -25.81
CA ARG A 329 -23.80 6.77 -27.12
C ARG A 329 -22.99 7.42 -28.23
N GLU A 330 -22.17 8.43 -27.88
CA GLU A 330 -21.32 9.13 -28.86
C GLU A 330 -20.01 8.34 -29.14
N ALA A 331 -19.51 7.59 -28.19
CA ALA A 331 -18.24 6.85 -28.29
C ALA A 331 -18.37 5.46 -28.91
N SER A 332 -19.51 4.78 -28.72
CA SER A 332 -19.67 3.39 -29.20
C SER A 332 -20.05 3.33 -30.67
N VAL A 333 -19.46 2.35 -31.38
CA VAL A 333 -19.65 2.15 -32.82
C VAL A 333 -20.88 1.28 -33.14
N SER A 334 -21.30 0.41 -32.19
CA SER A 334 -22.37 -0.57 -32.36
C SER A 334 -23.58 -0.30 -31.45
N GLU A 335 -24.80 -0.34 -31.99
CA GLU A 335 -26.02 -0.20 -31.18
C GLU A 335 -26.15 -1.30 -30.13
N ALA A 336 -25.67 -2.52 -30.41
CA ALA A 336 -25.69 -3.62 -29.44
C ALA A 336 -24.74 -3.35 -28.26
N GLU A 337 -23.58 -2.79 -28.53
CA GLU A 337 -22.62 -2.39 -27.49
C GLU A 337 -23.18 -1.27 -26.62
N ILE A 338 -23.77 -0.24 -27.24
CA ILE A 338 -24.46 0.86 -26.52
C ILE A 338 -25.52 0.28 -25.58
N ALA A 339 -26.39 -0.62 -26.11
CA ALA A 339 -27.45 -1.22 -25.32
C ALA A 339 -26.90 -2.01 -24.12
N SER A 340 -25.83 -2.79 -24.30
CA SER A 340 -25.15 -3.53 -23.23
C SER A 340 -24.62 -2.58 -22.15
N ILE A 341 -23.79 -1.60 -22.52
CA ILE A 341 -23.19 -0.67 -21.56
C ILE A 341 -24.24 0.17 -20.84
N VAL A 342 -25.26 0.65 -21.58
CA VAL A 342 -26.37 1.42 -20.98
C VAL A 342 -27.14 0.58 -19.99
N ALA A 343 -27.40 -0.71 -20.28
CA ALA A 343 -28.02 -1.62 -19.35
C ALA A 343 -27.16 -1.83 -18.09
N GLU A 344 -25.86 -2.08 -18.26
CA GLU A 344 -24.91 -2.20 -17.16
C GLU A 344 -24.87 -0.95 -16.27
N VAL A 345 -24.86 0.26 -16.86
CA VAL A 345 -24.86 1.53 -16.12
C VAL A 345 -26.18 1.77 -15.38
N LEU A 346 -27.32 1.36 -15.95
CA LEU A 346 -28.64 1.60 -15.34
C LEU A 346 -28.99 0.61 -14.24
N TRP A 347 -28.64 -0.67 -14.41
CA TRP A 347 -29.06 -1.75 -13.50
C TRP A 347 -27.90 -2.41 -12.75
N GLY A 348 -26.67 -2.00 -13.01
CA GLY A 348 -25.44 -2.64 -12.53
C GLY A 348 -25.02 -3.80 -13.43
N SER A 349 -23.74 -4.18 -13.36
CA SER A 349 -23.28 -5.43 -13.97
C SER A 349 -23.97 -6.60 -13.28
N SER A 350 -24.62 -7.46 -14.03
CA SER A 350 -25.11 -8.73 -13.50
C SER A 350 -23.93 -9.55 -12.98
N PRO A 351 -24.08 -10.19 -11.80
CA PRO A 351 -23.02 -11.04 -11.24
C PRO A 351 -22.74 -12.25 -12.13
#